data_a3b22825943717149b9393f2e3b35527
#
_entry.id   a3b22825943717149b9393f2e3b35527
#
_cell.length_a   1.000
_cell.length_b   1.000
_cell.length_c   1.000
_cell.angle_alpha   90.00
_cell.angle_beta   90.00
_cell.angle_gamma   90.00
#
_symmetry.space_group_name_H-M   'P 1'
#
loop_
_entity.id
_entity.type
_entity.pdbx_description
1 polymer ?
#
loop_
_entity_poly.entity_id
_entity_poly.type
_entity_poly.pdbx_seq_one_letter_code
_entity_poly.pdbx_strand_id
1 'polypeptide(L)'
;MISPAYILEIIFLSVALSMDSFTVSITCGLQKTLTRKRTLLLAFSFAFFQALLPMLGALLGDAFALFMSQADHWIAFALLCIMGIKMVIDGRKFKLKEKVFDVSNPKVIVLLSIATSIDAFIVGITFGIKWVFMQQCIAVLMIFLATFLFSLLGVRMGEKIHFVKPRFALVLGGVILILLGAKTLVEHLYFG
;
A
#
# COMPACT_ATOMS: atom_id res chain seq x y z
N MET A 1 2.82 -28.51 1.40
CA MET A 1 3.87 -28.20 2.41
C MET A 1 4.27 -26.72 2.25
N ILE A 2 4.37 -25.99 3.33
CA ILE A 2 4.81 -24.58 3.32
C ILE A 2 6.33 -24.62 3.16
N SER A 3 6.85 -24.14 2.01
CA SER A 3 8.29 -24.10 1.76
C SER A 3 8.94 -22.88 2.43
N PRO A 4 10.22 -22.94 2.80
CA PRO A 4 10.94 -21.76 3.33
C PRO A 4 10.94 -20.58 2.34
N ALA A 5 10.99 -20.87 1.04
CA ALA A 5 10.92 -19.85 -0.02
C ALA A 5 9.57 -19.09 0.00
N TYR A 6 8.45 -19.80 0.21
CA TYR A 6 7.13 -19.20 0.36
C TYR A 6 7.06 -18.26 1.57
N ILE A 7 7.62 -18.64 2.72
CA ILE A 7 7.62 -17.78 3.92
C ILE A 7 8.41 -16.51 3.66
N LEU A 8 9.58 -16.62 3.00
CA LEU A 8 10.39 -15.47 2.65
C LEU A 8 9.66 -14.53 1.69
N GLU A 9 9.02 -15.06 0.65
CA GLU A 9 8.22 -14.33 -0.32
C GLU A 9 7.11 -13.53 0.38
N ILE A 10 6.35 -14.16 1.28
CA ILE A 10 5.27 -13.49 2.01
C ILE A 10 5.79 -12.40 2.96
N ILE A 11 6.91 -12.62 3.64
CA ILE A 11 7.48 -11.59 4.51
C ILE A 11 7.84 -10.35 3.68
N PHE A 12 8.58 -10.53 2.58
CA PHE A 12 8.94 -9.41 1.71
C PHE A 12 7.72 -8.71 1.16
N LEU A 13 6.72 -9.46 0.69
CA LEU A 13 5.50 -8.92 0.14
C LEU A 13 4.69 -8.15 1.20
N SER A 14 4.56 -8.69 2.40
CA SER A 14 3.85 -8.04 3.51
C SER A 14 4.52 -6.72 3.90
N VAL A 15 5.85 -6.68 3.94
CA VAL A 15 6.60 -5.45 4.18
C VAL A 15 6.39 -4.46 3.04
N ALA A 16 6.51 -4.89 1.79
CA ALA A 16 6.34 -4.03 0.63
C ALA A 16 4.94 -3.38 0.59
N LEU A 17 3.89 -4.18 0.75
CA LEU A 17 2.50 -3.70 0.77
C LEU A 17 2.19 -2.79 1.97
N SER A 18 2.89 -2.96 3.10
CA SER A 18 2.67 -2.11 4.28
C SER A 18 3.33 -0.73 4.18
N MET A 19 4.21 -0.50 3.20
CA MET A 19 4.94 0.77 3.06
C MET A 19 4.02 1.95 2.71
N ASP A 20 2.96 1.74 1.94
CA ASP A 20 1.99 2.78 1.60
C ASP A 20 1.24 3.24 2.86
N SER A 21 0.73 2.28 3.62
CA SER A 21 0.07 2.55 4.91
C SER A 21 1.01 3.20 5.92
N PHE A 22 2.29 2.80 5.94
CA PHE A 22 3.34 3.42 6.76
C PHE A 22 3.54 4.89 6.39
N THR A 23 3.69 5.21 5.11
CA THR A 23 3.90 6.57 4.62
C THR A 23 2.73 7.49 4.95
N VAL A 24 1.49 7.00 4.73
CA VAL A 24 0.28 7.75 5.10
C VAL A 24 0.19 7.92 6.62
N SER A 25 0.55 6.90 7.39
CA SER A 25 0.55 6.95 8.86
C SER A 25 1.54 7.97 9.41
N ILE A 26 2.75 8.09 8.82
CA ILE A 26 3.70 9.16 9.15
C ILE A 26 3.06 10.53 8.92
N THR A 27 2.41 10.71 7.76
CA THR A 27 1.76 11.97 7.41
C THR A 27 0.64 12.32 8.40
N CYS A 28 -0.14 11.34 8.84
CA CYS A 28 -1.16 11.53 9.87
C CYS A 28 -0.54 11.87 11.24
N GLY A 29 0.57 11.23 11.61
CA GLY A 29 1.30 11.47 12.86
C GLY A 29 1.91 12.88 12.92
N LEU A 30 2.39 13.42 11.80
CA LEU A 30 2.92 14.78 11.71
C LEU A 30 1.91 15.87 12.12
N GLN A 31 0.61 15.60 12.01
CA GLN A 31 -0.44 16.54 12.42
C GLN A 31 -0.55 16.68 13.94
N LYS A 32 0.02 15.75 14.73
CA LYS A 32 0.00 15.74 16.21
C LYS A 32 -1.40 15.86 16.84
N THR A 33 -2.45 15.55 16.07
CA THR A 33 -3.86 15.66 16.49
C THR A 33 -4.46 14.31 16.87
N LEU A 34 -3.70 13.22 16.69
CA LEU A 34 -4.18 11.87 16.91
C LEU A 34 -4.16 11.51 18.40
N THR A 35 -5.31 11.09 18.93
CA THR A 35 -5.38 10.42 20.23
C THR A 35 -4.99 8.96 20.08
N ARG A 36 -4.57 8.29 21.17
CA ARG A 36 -4.23 6.85 21.15
C ARG A 36 -5.33 5.98 20.54
N LYS A 37 -6.60 6.29 20.87
CA LYS A 37 -7.75 5.56 20.30
C LYS A 37 -7.85 5.73 18.78
N ARG A 38 -7.62 6.93 18.27
CA ARG A 38 -7.64 7.21 16.82
C ARG A 38 -6.45 6.60 16.10
N THR A 39 -5.27 6.58 16.72
CA THR A 39 -4.10 5.88 16.17
C THR A 39 -4.37 4.38 16.02
N LEU A 40 -4.98 3.75 17.03
CA LEU A 40 -5.38 2.34 16.94
C LEU A 40 -6.45 2.11 15.87
N LEU A 41 -7.46 2.98 15.79
CA LEU A 41 -8.49 2.88 14.76
C LEU A 41 -7.90 3.00 13.35
N LEU A 42 -6.98 3.94 13.14
CA LEU A 42 -6.29 4.13 11.86
C LEU A 42 -5.46 2.91 11.51
N ALA A 43 -4.62 2.42 12.42
CA ALA A 43 -3.78 1.24 12.18
C ALA A 43 -4.62 -0.02 11.92
N PHE A 44 -5.72 -0.20 12.67
CA PHE A 44 -6.63 -1.32 12.47
C PHE A 44 -7.36 -1.21 11.13
N SER A 45 -7.86 -0.02 10.76
CA SER A 45 -8.53 0.18 9.47
C SER A 45 -7.58 -0.12 8.30
N PHE A 46 -6.35 0.39 8.35
CA PHE A 46 -5.36 0.09 7.31
C PHE A 46 -5.09 -1.41 7.22
N ALA A 47 -4.81 -2.07 8.35
CA ALA A 47 -4.55 -3.49 8.37
C ALA A 47 -5.75 -4.33 7.88
N PHE A 48 -6.97 -3.93 8.28
CA PHE A 48 -8.20 -4.61 7.89
C PHE A 48 -8.42 -4.56 6.38
N PHE A 49 -8.36 -3.37 5.77
CA PHE A 49 -8.56 -3.24 4.33
C PHE A 49 -7.39 -3.84 3.53
N GLN A 50 -6.17 -3.73 4.04
CA GLN A 50 -4.98 -4.34 3.44
C GLN A 50 -5.02 -5.88 3.47
N ALA A 51 -5.77 -6.48 4.37
CA ALA A 51 -6.02 -7.92 4.45
C ALA A 51 -7.27 -8.33 3.66
N LEU A 52 -8.34 -7.53 3.74
CA LEU A 52 -9.62 -7.81 3.09
C LEU A 52 -9.50 -7.77 1.56
N LEU A 53 -8.85 -6.73 1.02
CA LEU A 53 -8.79 -6.54 -0.43
C LEU A 53 -8.04 -7.67 -1.16
N PRO A 54 -6.86 -8.13 -0.72
CA PRO A 54 -6.23 -9.27 -1.38
C PRO A 54 -7.03 -10.57 -1.24
N MET A 55 -7.78 -10.74 -0.15
CA MET A 55 -8.68 -11.89 -0.04
C MET A 55 -9.83 -11.82 -1.06
N LEU A 56 -10.40 -10.64 -1.27
CA LEU A 56 -11.39 -10.42 -2.33
C LEU A 56 -10.77 -10.60 -3.72
N GLY A 57 -9.55 -10.10 -3.94
CA GLY A 57 -8.80 -10.32 -5.17
C GLY A 57 -8.57 -11.81 -5.45
N ALA A 58 -8.21 -12.58 -4.42
CA ALA A 58 -8.00 -14.02 -4.55
C ALA A 58 -9.26 -14.78 -4.93
N LEU A 59 -10.43 -14.39 -4.40
CA LEU A 59 -11.72 -14.96 -4.77
C LEU A 59 -12.09 -14.67 -6.23
N LEU A 60 -11.61 -13.58 -6.79
CA LEU A 60 -11.86 -13.18 -8.18
C LEU A 60 -10.74 -13.67 -9.13
N GLY A 61 -9.69 -14.30 -8.60
CA GLY A 61 -8.50 -14.69 -9.34
C GLY A 61 -8.80 -15.51 -10.61
N ASP A 62 -9.68 -16.51 -10.50
CA ASP A 62 -10.05 -17.37 -11.62
C ASP A 62 -10.81 -16.60 -12.72
N ALA A 63 -11.68 -15.67 -12.33
CA ALA A 63 -12.45 -14.85 -13.29
C ALA A 63 -11.56 -13.82 -13.99
N PHE A 64 -10.54 -13.31 -13.30
CA PHE A 64 -9.60 -12.32 -13.82
C PHE A 64 -8.41 -12.94 -14.55
N ALA A 65 -8.07 -14.21 -14.30
CA ALA A 65 -6.95 -14.91 -14.94
C ALA A 65 -7.04 -14.86 -16.48
N LEU A 66 -8.24 -14.95 -17.01
CA LEU A 66 -8.50 -14.86 -18.47
C LEU A 66 -8.32 -13.44 -19.02
N PHE A 67 -8.53 -12.42 -18.18
CA PHE A 67 -8.42 -11.01 -18.58
C PHE A 67 -7.00 -10.45 -18.43
N MET A 68 -6.22 -10.97 -17.47
CA MET A 68 -4.91 -10.42 -17.08
C MET A 68 -3.77 -10.87 -18.02
N SER A 69 -3.91 -11.98 -18.72
CA SER A 69 -2.80 -12.54 -19.52
C SER A 69 -2.32 -11.66 -20.69
N GLN A 70 -3.10 -10.66 -21.09
CA GLN A 70 -2.74 -9.78 -22.22
C GLN A 70 -2.48 -8.31 -21.84
N ALA A 71 -2.86 -7.87 -20.64
CA ALA A 71 -2.85 -6.45 -20.27
C ALA A 71 -2.01 -6.11 -19.01
N ASP A 72 -1.43 -7.12 -18.34
CA ASP A 72 -0.81 -7.00 -17.01
C ASP A 72 0.20 -5.84 -16.88
N HIS A 73 1.14 -5.77 -17.80
CA HIS A 73 2.25 -4.82 -17.70
C HIS A 73 1.82 -3.38 -18.02
N TRP A 74 0.88 -3.21 -18.95
CA TRP A 74 0.35 -1.89 -19.29
C TRP A 74 -0.52 -1.30 -18.18
N ILE A 75 -1.33 -2.15 -17.54
CA ILE A 75 -2.17 -1.74 -16.39
C ILE A 75 -1.28 -1.40 -15.19
N ALA A 76 -0.30 -2.24 -14.87
CA ALA A 76 0.66 -2.00 -13.80
C ALA A 76 1.45 -0.70 -14.04
N PHE A 77 1.96 -0.50 -15.23
CA PHE A 77 2.66 0.74 -15.62
C PHE A 77 1.76 1.97 -15.48
N ALA A 78 0.53 1.93 -16.02
CA ALA A 78 -0.41 3.04 -15.94
C ALA A 78 -0.75 3.39 -14.48
N LEU A 79 -1.02 2.40 -13.63
CA LEU A 79 -1.31 2.60 -12.21
C LEU A 79 -0.13 3.21 -11.46
N LEU A 80 1.08 2.68 -11.64
CA LEU A 80 2.29 3.20 -11.01
C LEU A 80 2.59 4.64 -11.46
N CYS A 81 2.41 4.94 -12.75
CA CYS A 81 2.57 6.29 -13.28
C CYS A 81 1.52 7.25 -12.72
N ILE A 82 0.24 6.87 -12.70
CA ILE A 82 -0.84 7.70 -12.16
C ILE A 82 -0.60 8.01 -10.69
N MET A 83 -0.27 7.00 -9.88
CA MET A 83 0.03 7.18 -8.46
C MET A 83 1.29 8.01 -8.24
N GLY A 84 2.36 7.73 -8.98
CA GLY A 84 3.60 8.48 -8.89
C GLY A 84 3.43 9.95 -9.26
N ILE A 85 2.73 10.25 -10.37
CA ILE A 85 2.41 11.62 -10.80
C ILE A 85 1.56 12.33 -9.74
N LYS A 86 0.53 11.66 -9.22
CA LYS A 86 -0.30 12.20 -8.14
C LYS A 86 0.53 12.56 -6.91
N MET A 87 1.40 11.66 -6.44
CA MET A 87 2.29 11.92 -5.30
C MET A 87 3.23 13.11 -5.54
N VAL A 88 3.78 13.25 -6.75
CA VAL A 88 4.63 14.39 -7.11
C VAL A 88 3.82 15.70 -7.11
N ILE A 89 2.61 15.70 -7.66
CA ILE A 89 1.74 16.88 -7.68
C ILE A 89 1.34 17.26 -6.26
N ASP A 90 0.92 16.30 -5.43
CA ASP A 90 0.53 16.52 -4.05
C ASP A 90 1.72 17.02 -3.22
N GLY A 91 2.91 16.46 -3.43
CA GLY A 91 4.14 16.93 -2.82
C GLY A 91 4.51 18.36 -3.22
N ARG A 92 4.29 18.78 -4.47
CA ARG A 92 4.54 20.16 -4.93
C ARG A 92 3.53 21.17 -4.38
N LYS A 93 2.25 20.78 -4.25
CA LYS A 93 1.17 21.61 -3.72
C LYS A 93 1.12 21.60 -2.18
N PHE A 94 1.97 20.83 -1.54
CA PHE A 94 1.98 20.66 -0.09
C PHE A 94 2.27 21.98 0.63
N LYS A 95 1.22 22.60 1.16
CA LYS A 95 1.29 23.76 2.06
C LYS A 95 1.19 23.23 3.50
N LEU A 96 2.18 23.51 4.32
CA LEU A 96 2.28 23.10 5.75
C LEU A 96 1.07 23.49 6.61
N LYS A 97 0.17 24.33 6.10
CA LYS A 97 -1.02 24.81 6.81
C LYS A 97 -2.33 24.08 6.44
N GLU A 98 -2.37 23.31 5.37
CA GLU A 98 -3.56 22.54 5.03
C GLU A 98 -3.47 21.18 5.73
N LYS A 99 -4.49 20.85 6.53
CA LYS A 99 -4.69 19.51 7.06
C LYS A 99 -4.77 18.57 5.86
N VAL A 100 -3.71 17.79 5.64
CA VAL A 100 -3.61 16.89 4.48
C VAL A 100 -4.79 15.91 4.48
N PHE A 101 -5.21 15.48 5.67
CA PHE A 101 -6.40 14.65 5.87
C PHE A 101 -7.01 14.97 7.23
N ASP A 102 -8.33 15.17 7.30
CA ASP A 102 -9.01 15.27 8.59
C ASP A 102 -9.22 13.88 9.19
N VAL A 103 -8.16 13.34 9.78
CA VAL A 103 -8.19 12.04 10.48
C VAL A 103 -9.05 12.03 11.75
N SER A 104 -9.67 13.18 12.09
CA SER A 104 -10.70 13.23 13.10
C SER A 104 -12.01 12.60 12.64
N ASN A 105 -12.24 12.58 11.33
CA ASN A 105 -13.41 11.97 10.71
C ASN A 105 -13.12 10.50 10.36
N PRO A 106 -13.82 9.51 10.93
CA PRO A 106 -13.61 8.09 10.65
C PRO A 106 -13.86 7.75 9.16
N LYS A 107 -14.71 8.49 8.46
CA LYS A 107 -14.94 8.28 7.01
C LYS A 107 -13.66 8.54 6.21
N VAL A 108 -12.86 9.53 6.61
CA VAL A 108 -11.57 9.84 5.96
C VAL A 108 -10.57 8.70 6.20
N ILE A 109 -10.54 8.13 7.41
CA ILE A 109 -9.69 6.98 7.73
C ILE A 109 -10.05 5.78 6.83
N VAL A 110 -11.33 5.45 6.72
CA VAL A 110 -11.81 4.35 5.87
C VAL A 110 -11.46 4.59 4.40
N LEU A 111 -11.71 5.80 3.90
CA LEU A 111 -11.38 6.14 2.50
C LEU A 111 -9.88 6.01 2.21
N LEU A 112 -9.03 6.49 3.12
CA LEU A 112 -7.58 6.34 3.02
C LEU A 112 -7.18 4.86 3.06
N SER A 113 -7.78 4.06 3.93
CA SER A 113 -7.50 2.62 4.04
C SER A 113 -7.83 1.89 2.74
N ILE A 114 -8.97 2.17 2.14
CA ILE A 114 -9.34 1.59 0.84
C ILE A 114 -8.36 2.05 -0.24
N ALA A 115 -8.05 3.35 -0.29
CA ALA A 115 -7.16 3.90 -1.31
C ALA A 115 -5.74 3.34 -1.26
N THR A 116 -5.22 3.06 -0.05
CA THR A 116 -3.88 2.45 0.14
C THR A 116 -3.85 0.94 -0.06
N SER A 117 -5.01 0.29 -0.17
CA SER A 117 -5.09 -1.17 -0.29
C SER A 117 -5.49 -1.65 -1.70
N ILE A 118 -5.59 -0.74 -2.67
CA ILE A 118 -5.94 -1.10 -4.06
C ILE A 118 -4.85 -1.97 -4.70
N ASP A 119 -3.58 -1.69 -4.43
CA ASP A 119 -2.45 -2.49 -4.86
C ASP A 119 -2.50 -3.92 -4.27
N ALA A 120 -2.88 -4.03 -2.99
CA ALA A 120 -3.07 -5.32 -2.33
C ALA A 120 -4.19 -6.15 -2.99
N PHE A 121 -5.24 -5.51 -3.51
CA PHE A 121 -6.28 -6.20 -4.27
C PHE A 121 -5.71 -6.87 -5.53
N ILE A 122 -4.87 -6.18 -6.30
CA ILE A 122 -4.24 -6.71 -7.50
C ILE A 122 -3.32 -7.89 -7.16
N VAL A 123 -2.52 -7.74 -6.09
CA VAL A 123 -1.68 -8.83 -5.58
C VAL A 123 -2.53 -10.03 -5.16
N GLY A 124 -3.69 -9.79 -4.56
CA GLY A 124 -4.65 -10.83 -4.18
C GLY A 124 -5.12 -11.66 -5.36
N ILE A 125 -5.35 -11.08 -6.53
CA ILE A 125 -5.70 -11.81 -7.75
C ILE A 125 -4.62 -12.86 -8.07
N THR A 126 -3.33 -12.49 -7.94
CA THR A 126 -2.23 -13.44 -8.17
C THR A 126 -2.19 -14.55 -7.11
N PHE A 127 -2.65 -14.28 -5.89
CA PHE A 127 -2.78 -15.33 -4.86
C PHE A 127 -3.83 -16.38 -5.24
N GLY A 128 -4.98 -15.94 -5.78
CA GLY A 128 -6.03 -16.84 -6.26
C GLY A 128 -5.52 -17.82 -7.31
N ILE A 129 -4.67 -17.34 -8.21
CA ILE A 129 -4.11 -18.16 -9.31
C ILE A 129 -2.99 -19.11 -8.84
N LYS A 130 -2.13 -18.64 -7.93
CA LYS A 130 -0.88 -19.37 -7.59
C LYS A 130 -0.96 -20.20 -6.32
N TRP A 131 -1.81 -19.83 -5.36
CA TRP A 131 -1.75 -20.36 -4.00
C TRP A 131 -3.04 -21.06 -3.58
N VAL A 132 -2.88 -22.16 -2.85
CA VAL A 132 -4.00 -22.84 -2.22
C VAL A 132 -4.54 -22.01 -1.05
N PHE A 133 -5.81 -22.18 -0.72
CA PHE A 133 -6.55 -21.39 0.29
C PHE A 133 -5.78 -21.21 1.63
N MET A 134 -5.14 -22.27 2.13
CA MET A 134 -4.36 -22.19 3.38
C MET A 134 -3.18 -21.21 3.26
N GLN A 135 -2.50 -21.17 2.12
CA GLN A 135 -1.41 -20.24 1.86
C GLN A 135 -1.94 -18.81 1.77
N GLN A 136 -3.07 -18.60 1.10
CA GLN A 136 -3.72 -17.29 1.03
C GLN A 136 -4.06 -16.76 2.43
N CYS A 137 -4.63 -17.58 3.31
CA CYS A 137 -4.94 -17.19 4.69
C CYS A 137 -3.69 -16.79 5.48
N ILE A 138 -2.59 -17.51 5.34
CA ILE A 138 -1.31 -17.16 5.98
C ILE A 138 -0.78 -15.84 5.44
N ALA A 139 -0.79 -15.65 4.13
CA ALA A 139 -0.36 -14.40 3.50
C ALA A 139 -1.17 -13.20 3.99
N VAL A 140 -2.49 -13.31 3.99
CA VAL A 140 -3.41 -12.27 4.46
C VAL A 140 -3.17 -11.93 5.94
N LEU A 141 -2.95 -12.94 6.79
CA LEU A 141 -2.62 -12.72 8.20
C LEU A 141 -1.28 -11.98 8.37
N MET A 142 -0.26 -12.37 7.61
CA MET A 142 1.05 -11.71 7.67
C MET A 142 0.96 -10.27 7.16
N ILE A 143 0.21 -10.01 6.09
CA ILE A 143 -0.05 -8.65 5.58
C ILE A 143 -0.78 -7.82 6.64
N PHE A 144 -1.80 -8.37 7.30
CA PHE A 144 -2.51 -7.69 8.38
C PHE A 144 -1.56 -7.28 9.52
N LEU A 145 -0.78 -8.21 10.02
CA LEU A 145 0.15 -7.96 11.13
C LEU A 145 1.23 -6.94 10.75
N ALA A 146 1.83 -7.09 9.58
CA ALA A 146 2.83 -6.15 9.08
C ALA A 146 2.24 -4.74 8.96
N THR A 147 1.11 -4.60 8.27
CA THR A 147 0.46 -3.29 8.06
C THR A 147 0.06 -2.64 9.37
N PHE A 148 -0.48 -3.41 10.32
CA PHE A 148 -0.83 -2.91 11.64
C PHE A 148 0.39 -2.35 12.40
N LEU A 149 1.48 -3.11 12.44
CA LEU A 149 2.72 -2.71 13.10
C LEU A 149 3.36 -1.49 12.42
N PHE A 150 3.47 -1.52 11.09
CA PHE A 150 4.05 -0.41 10.33
C PHE A 150 3.20 0.85 10.45
N SER A 151 1.89 0.75 10.46
CA SER A 151 1.00 1.92 10.66
C SER A 151 1.17 2.54 12.05
N LEU A 152 1.27 1.73 13.11
CA LEU A 152 1.56 2.23 14.46
C LEU A 152 2.93 2.90 14.55
N LEU A 153 3.95 2.28 13.95
CA LEU A 153 5.30 2.84 13.88
C LEU A 153 5.30 4.15 13.09
N GLY A 154 4.59 4.20 11.96
CA GLY A 154 4.47 5.38 11.13
C GLY A 154 3.89 6.58 11.88
N VAL A 155 2.77 6.39 12.59
CA VAL A 155 2.19 7.48 13.41
C VAL A 155 3.18 7.95 14.47
N ARG A 156 3.80 7.02 15.24
CA ARG A 156 4.78 7.38 16.27
C ARG A 156 6.00 8.11 15.72
N MET A 157 6.49 7.67 14.56
CA MET A 157 7.59 8.37 13.88
C MET A 157 7.16 9.76 13.44
N GLY A 158 5.98 9.89 12.84
CA GLY A 158 5.43 11.18 12.44
C GLY A 158 5.30 12.16 13.59
N GLU A 159 4.86 11.72 14.78
CA GLU A 159 4.77 12.56 15.98
C GLU A 159 6.14 13.07 16.47
N LYS A 160 7.21 12.28 16.28
CA LYS A 160 8.57 12.59 16.75
C LYS A 160 9.39 13.40 15.75
N ILE A 161 9.08 13.29 14.47
CA ILE A 161 9.85 13.95 13.41
C ILE A 161 9.50 15.43 13.37
N HIS A 162 10.46 16.28 13.71
CA HIS A 162 10.34 17.75 13.67
C HIS A 162 10.91 18.36 12.39
N PHE A 163 11.69 17.61 11.60
CA PHE A 163 12.56 18.16 10.54
C PHE A 163 12.34 17.61 9.13
N VAL A 164 11.63 16.48 8.93
CA VAL A 164 11.38 15.98 7.57
C VAL A 164 10.25 16.79 6.97
N LYS A 165 10.55 17.55 5.93
CA LYS A 165 9.53 18.21 5.12
C LYS A 165 8.73 17.12 4.41
N PRO A 166 7.44 16.90 4.74
CA PRO A 166 6.62 15.83 4.13
C PRO A 166 6.58 15.92 2.59
N ARG A 167 6.74 17.14 2.08
CA ARG A 167 6.86 17.44 0.67
C ARG A 167 7.99 16.64 -0.02
N PHE A 168 9.17 16.56 0.62
CA PHE A 168 10.31 15.86 0.02
C PHE A 168 10.08 14.35 -0.05
N ALA A 169 9.51 13.77 1.00
CA ALA A 169 9.17 12.33 1.05
C ALA A 169 8.14 11.96 -0.02
N LEU A 170 7.08 12.77 -0.20
CA LEU A 170 6.06 12.57 -1.22
C LEU A 170 6.64 12.64 -2.63
N VAL A 171 7.44 13.67 -2.93
CA VAL A 171 8.07 13.83 -4.25
C VAL A 171 9.04 12.69 -4.54
N LEU A 172 9.87 12.31 -3.57
CA LEU A 172 10.81 11.21 -3.72
C LEU A 172 10.09 9.88 -3.97
N GLY A 173 9.06 9.57 -3.17
CA GLY A 173 8.23 8.37 -3.35
C GLY A 173 7.55 8.33 -4.72
N GLY A 174 6.97 9.45 -5.15
CA GLY A 174 6.36 9.56 -6.47
C GLY A 174 7.34 9.34 -7.63
N VAL A 175 8.56 9.88 -7.51
CA VAL A 175 9.62 9.66 -8.51
C VAL A 175 10.05 8.20 -8.55
N ILE A 176 10.22 7.55 -7.39
CA ILE A 176 10.56 6.12 -7.31
C ILE A 176 9.48 5.26 -7.98
N LEU A 177 8.19 5.54 -7.73
CA LEU A 177 7.08 4.80 -8.35
C LEU A 177 7.08 4.95 -9.88
N ILE A 178 7.34 6.15 -10.41
CA ILE A 178 7.43 6.38 -11.86
C ILE A 178 8.61 5.59 -12.45
N LEU A 179 9.76 5.62 -11.78
CA LEU A 179 10.95 4.87 -12.23
C LEU A 179 10.72 3.36 -12.21
N LEU A 180 10.06 2.83 -11.17
CA LEU A 180 9.69 1.42 -11.08
C LEU A 180 8.72 1.04 -12.21
N GLY A 181 7.69 1.84 -12.46
CA GLY A 181 6.77 1.63 -13.56
C GLY A 181 7.49 1.61 -14.92
N ALA A 182 8.36 2.58 -15.16
CA ALA A 182 9.16 2.64 -16.38
C ALA A 182 10.09 1.43 -16.53
N LYS A 183 10.74 0.98 -15.44
CA LYS A 183 11.57 -0.23 -15.43
C LYS A 183 10.76 -1.45 -15.84
N THR A 184 9.59 -1.67 -15.25
CA THR A 184 8.71 -2.82 -15.54
C THR A 184 8.29 -2.84 -17.01
N LEU A 185 7.98 -1.66 -17.59
CA LEU A 185 7.63 -1.55 -19.01
C LEU A 185 8.82 -1.87 -19.92
N VAL A 186 10.01 -1.37 -19.59
CA VAL A 186 11.24 -1.62 -20.37
C VAL A 186 11.61 -3.11 -20.33
N GLU A 187 11.55 -3.74 -19.15
CA GLU A 187 11.82 -5.17 -19.01
C GLU A 187 10.88 -6.01 -19.90
N HIS A 188 9.61 -5.64 -19.96
CA HIS A 188 8.65 -6.35 -20.82
C HIS A 188 8.89 -6.12 -22.31
N LEU A 189 9.29 -4.90 -22.74
CA LEU A 189 9.53 -4.59 -24.15
C LEU A 189 10.83 -5.20 -24.72
N TYR A 190 11.83 -5.44 -23.85
CA TYR A 190 13.14 -5.93 -24.27
C TYR A 190 13.38 -7.41 -23.96
N PHE A 191 12.66 -8.00 -22.99
CA PHE A 191 12.89 -9.37 -22.52
C PHE A 191 11.62 -10.25 -22.53
N GLY A 192 10.44 -9.73 -22.87
CA GLY A 192 9.20 -10.46 -23.10
C GLY A 192 8.92 -10.63 -24.56
#